data_ae1eedb8ef6de66008fa26dac8401eb2
#
_entry.id   ae1eedb8ef6de66008fa26dac8401eb2
#
_cell.length_a   1.000
_cell.length_b   1.000
_cell.length_c   1.000
_cell.angle_alpha   90.00
_cell.angle_beta   90.00
_cell.angle_gamma   90.00
#
_symmetry.space_group_name_H-M   'P 1'
#
loop_
_entity.id
_entity.type
_entity.pdbx_description
1 polymer ?
#
loop_
_entity_poly.entity_id
_entity_poly.type
_entity_poly.pdbx_seq_one_letter_code
_entity_poly.pdbx_strand_id
1 'polypeptide(L)'
;MKKYIVGVGLFLLMNSCLNNDFMEVYPKDQQTELTSFRSYENFKTYAWGLYNVFFGYAYKTGQTDEIFKGDYEADNMIKHVSGNESQWAYQKAKVPASSDSWDYEYIRRVNLMLDNIDQSSMNDAEKAHWRSVGYFFRAYKYFKMLSLYGDLPWVEHALSEDSEELYSPRDPRDVVAQNILNNLKYAEEHIKVDGDGNNTINRAVVQSLISRFCLFEGTWRKYHALQNATTYLEECTRASKEVMNKYTTLHPNYEELFNSESLDGINGIILYKEYATSQLCHGLTRMVRTGESQIEATKDAVDSYLCSDGHPIKNSSTYGGDKDVYAQFRNRDYRLYHTVCPPYMVSLASASTTQWKFTDNPSEREYIDLMATISKETYHRLPTSNFKGFITKGQPHFKNVNWGQGW
;
A
#
# COMPACT_ATOMS: atom_id res chain seq x y z
N MET A 1 24.53 8.88 -78.17
CA MET A 1 23.35 9.25 -77.39
C MET A 1 22.82 8.11 -76.48
N LYS A 2 22.78 6.85 -76.95
CA LYS A 2 22.26 5.73 -76.12
C LYS A 2 23.05 5.42 -74.81
N LYS A 3 24.36 5.69 -74.78
CA LYS A 3 25.20 5.43 -73.59
C LYS A 3 25.00 6.43 -72.43
N TYR A 4 24.57 7.64 -72.75
CA TYR A 4 24.30 8.66 -71.71
C TYR A 4 22.91 8.54 -71.05
N ILE A 5 21.95 7.95 -71.79
CA ILE A 5 20.61 7.70 -71.25
C ILE A 5 20.63 6.62 -70.17
N VAL A 6 21.47 5.60 -70.28
CA VAL A 6 21.66 4.54 -69.33
C VAL A 6 22.33 5.08 -68.03
N GLY A 7 23.27 6.01 -68.15
CA GLY A 7 23.96 6.62 -67.01
C GLY A 7 23.03 7.52 -66.19
N VAL A 8 22.13 8.31 -66.81
CA VAL A 8 21.18 9.16 -66.16
C VAL A 8 20.05 8.34 -65.47
N GLY A 9 19.62 7.23 -66.12
CA GLY A 9 18.65 6.30 -65.51
C GLY A 9 19.20 5.60 -64.26
N LEU A 10 20.49 5.25 -64.25
CA LEU A 10 21.11 4.61 -63.08
C LEU A 10 21.33 5.60 -61.92
N PHE A 11 21.56 6.88 -62.21
CA PHE A 11 21.71 7.92 -61.17
C PHE A 11 20.39 8.33 -60.50
N LEU A 12 19.29 8.23 -61.23
CA LEU A 12 17.95 8.46 -60.71
C LEU A 12 17.43 7.31 -59.82
N LEU A 13 17.96 6.10 -60.01
CA LEU A 13 17.59 4.96 -59.15
C LEU A 13 18.36 4.94 -57.80
N MET A 14 19.49 5.64 -57.72
CA MET A 14 20.26 5.72 -56.46
C MET A 14 19.73 6.75 -55.46
N ASN A 15 18.83 7.65 -55.84
CA ASN A 15 18.23 8.61 -54.92
C ASN A 15 16.94 8.11 -54.25
N SER A 16 16.51 6.89 -54.56
CA SER A 16 15.30 6.30 -53.96
C SER A 16 15.50 5.70 -52.57
N CYS A 17 16.74 5.64 -52.09
CA CYS A 17 17.06 5.01 -50.80
C CYS A 17 17.42 6.00 -49.67
N LEU A 18 17.07 7.28 -49.80
CA LEU A 18 17.39 8.30 -48.80
C LEU A 18 16.20 8.64 -47.88
N ASN A 19 15.15 7.86 -47.91
CA ASN A 19 14.08 8.01 -46.91
C ASN A 19 14.32 6.99 -45.78
N ASN A 20 15.00 7.41 -44.73
CA ASN A 20 15.24 6.58 -43.54
C ASN A 20 13.93 6.12 -42.89
N ASP A 21 12.80 6.79 -43.16
CA ASP A 21 11.47 6.44 -42.60
C ASP A 21 10.88 5.14 -43.21
N PHE A 22 11.44 4.63 -44.32
CA PHE A 22 10.92 3.41 -44.98
C PHE A 22 11.28 2.12 -44.21
N MET A 23 12.28 2.15 -43.36
CA MET A 23 12.75 0.99 -42.59
C MET A 23 12.15 0.96 -41.15
N GLU A 24 11.49 2.01 -40.75
CA GLU A 24 10.77 2.03 -39.46
C GLU A 24 9.36 1.45 -39.63
N VAL A 25 9.29 0.14 -39.82
CA VAL A 25 8.00 -0.58 -39.74
C VAL A 25 7.66 -0.77 -38.28
N TYR A 26 6.94 0.16 -37.75
CA TYR A 26 6.31 -0.06 -36.41
C TYR A 26 5.30 -1.20 -36.53
N PRO A 27 5.40 -2.24 -35.71
CA PRO A 27 4.39 -3.30 -35.67
C PRO A 27 3.03 -2.67 -35.42
N LYS A 28 2.07 -2.91 -36.30
CA LYS A 28 0.71 -2.35 -36.19
C LYS A 28 -0.03 -2.82 -34.93
N ASP A 29 0.47 -3.87 -34.31
CA ASP A 29 -0.12 -4.56 -33.16
C ASP A 29 0.60 -4.24 -31.83
N GLN A 30 1.67 -3.43 -31.85
CA GLN A 30 2.33 -2.95 -30.64
C GLN A 30 2.05 -1.46 -30.44
N GLN A 31 1.61 -1.11 -29.25
CA GLN A 31 1.54 0.30 -28.86
C GLN A 31 2.97 0.85 -28.79
N THR A 32 3.32 1.70 -29.75
CA THR A 32 4.56 2.47 -29.69
C THR A 32 4.39 3.66 -28.76
N GLU A 33 5.49 4.22 -28.25
CA GLU A 33 5.44 5.45 -27.42
C GLU A 33 4.64 6.56 -28.12
N LEU A 34 4.82 6.72 -29.43
CA LEU A 34 4.13 7.70 -30.27
C LEU A 34 2.60 7.48 -30.34
N THR A 35 2.11 6.25 -30.18
CA THR A 35 0.67 5.94 -30.20
C THR A 35 0.06 5.89 -28.81
N SER A 36 0.88 5.62 -27.79
CA SER A 36 0.45 5.44 -26.40
C SER A 36 0.16 6.73 -25.67
N PHE A 37 0.61 7.90 -26.16
CA PHE A 37 0.53 9.17 -25.45
C PHE A 37 -0.07 10.32 -26.28
N ARG A 38 -1.07 10.03 -27.09
CA ARG A 38 -1.70 11.06 -27.96
C ARG A 38 -2.93 11.73 -27.36
N SER A 39 -3.80 10.96 -26.78
CA SER A 39 -5.12 11.42 -26.33
C SER A 39 -5.32 11.20 -24.83
N TYR A 40 -6.36 11.84 -24.30
CA TYR A 40 -6.79 11.64 -22.92
C TYR A 40 -6.98 10.16 -22.57
N GLU A 41 -7.68 9.40 -23.41
CA GLU A 41 -7.94 7.97 -23.19
C GLU A 41 -6.68 7.12 -23.23
N ASN A 42 -5.68 7.50 -24.01
CA ASN A 42 -4.38 6.83 -23.99
C ASN A 42 -3.68 7.02 -22.65
N PHE A 43 -3.64 8.24 -22.14
CA PHE A 43 -3.06 8.52 -20.80
C PHE A 43 -3.82 7.80 -19.70
N LYS A 44 -5.14 7.78 -19.75
CA LYS A 44 -6.00 7.05 -18.82
C LYS A 44 -5.67 5.55 -18.81
N THR A 45 -5.63 4.93 -19.97
CA THR A 45 -5.33 3.50 -20.10
C THR A 45 -3.92 3.17 -19.59
N TYR A 46 -2.95 4.01 -19.90
CA TYR A 46 -1.58 3.86 -19.41
C TYR A 46 -1.52 4.01 -17.88
N ALA A 47 -2.18 5.03 -17.34
CA ALA A 47 -2.21 5.31 -15.90
C ALA A 47 -2.85 4.17 -15.09
N TRP A 48 -3.82 3.43 -15.63
CA TRP A 48 -4.37 2.25 -14.96
C TRP A 48 -3.30 1.21 -14.65
N GLY A 49 -2.29 1.05 -15.51
CA GLY A 49 -1.16 0.19 -15.24
C GLY A 49 -0.29 0.64 -14.06
N LEU A 50 -0.31 1.93 -13.71
CA LEU A 50 0.42 2.47 -12.57
C LEU A 50 -0.22 2.12 -11.22
N TYR A 51 -1.53 1.83 -11.17
CA TYR A 51 -2.21 1.40 -9.94
C TYR A 51 -1.67 0.07 -9.39
N ASN A 52 -0.94 -0.70 -10.19
CA ASN A 52 -0.27 -1.91 -9.73
C ASN A 52 0.85 -1.65 -8.71
N VAL A 53 1.27 -0.39 -8.53
CA VAL A 53 2.19 0.01 -7.46
C VAL A 53 1.60 -0.17 -6.06
N PHE A 54 0.27 -0.14 -5.94
CA PHE A 54 -0.39 -0.37 -4.67
C PHE A 54 -0.32 -1.85 -4.29
N PHE A 55 0.11 -2.11 -3.07
CA PHE A 55 0.14 -3.45 -2.54
C PHE A 55 -1.23 -4.12 -2.64
N GLY A 56 -1.21 -5.39 -3.05
CA GLY A 56 -2.31 -6.29 -2.89
C GLY A 56 -1.95 -7.38 -1.90
N TYR A 57 -2.92 -7.93 -1.23
CA TYR A 57 -2.73 -9.13 -0.44
C TYR A 57 -2.43 -10.30 -1.37
N ALA A 58 -1.35 -11.02 -1.08
CA ALA A 58 -0.80 -11.99 -2.00
C ALA A 58 -1.82 -13.04 -2.49
N TYR A 59 -1.85 -13.22 -3.79
CA TYR A 59 -2.66 -14.24 -4.46
C TYR A 59 -2.08 -15.65 -4.31
N LYS A 60 -0.74 -15.77 -4.22
CA LYS A 60 -0.04 -17.05 -4.21
C LYS A 60 0.18 -17.55 -2.79
N THR A 61 -0.01 -18.84 -2.61
CA THR A 61 0.40 -19.59 -1.41
C THR A 61 1.87 -19.29 -1.09
N GLY A 62 2.16 -18.83 0.12
CA GLY A 62 3.51 -18.50 0.58
C GLY A 62 3.91 -17.02 0.48
N GLN A 63 3.10 -16.15 -0.14
CA GLN A 63 3.35 -14.70 -0.19
C GLN A 63 2.54 -13.94 0.88
N THR A 64 2.46 -14.46 2.06
CA THR A 64 1.67 -13.88 3.17
C THR A 64 2.41 -12.76 3.91
N ASP A 65 3.69 -12.61 3.66
CA ASP A 65 4.57 -11.76 4.45
C ASP A 65 4.30 -10.26 4.28
N GLU A 66 3.76 -9.86 3.14
CA GLU A 66 3.56 -8.44 2.84
C GLU A 66 2.34 -7.82 3.54
N ILE A 67 1.39 -8.66 3.97
CA ILE A 67 0.13 -8.19 4.59
C ILE A 67 0.40 -7.47 5.91
N PHE A 68 1.29 -8.01 6.73
CA PHE A 68 1.62 -7.50 8.05
C PHE A 68 3.08 -7.03 8.14
N LYS A 69 3.74 -6.80 7.02
CA LYS A 69 5.18 -6.51 7.01
C LYS A 69 5.56 -5.32 7.90
N GLY A 70 4.78 -4.26 7.88
CA GLY A 70 5.01 -3.11 8.74
C GLY A 70 4.79 -3.42 10.22
N ASP A 71 3.80 -4.25 10.53
CA ASP A 71 3.40 -4.55 11.92
C ASP A 71 4.35 -5.53 12.62
N TYR A 72 4.91 -6.52 11.91
CA TYR A 72 5.88 -7.42 12.53
C TYR A 72 7.33 -6.90 12.43
N GLU A 73 7.57 -5.83 11.71
CA GLU A 73 8.80 -5.04 11.75
C GLU A 73 8.75 -3.94 12.83
N ALA A 74 7.59 -3.76 13.48
CA ALA A 74 7.35 -2.89 14.62
C ALA A 74 7.01 -3.72 15.86
N ASP A 75 6.49 -3.08 16.91
CA ASP A 75 6.15 -3.75 18.17
C ASP A 75 4.73 -4.32 18.20
N ASN A 76 3.96 -4.20 17.10
CA ASN A 76 2.56 -4.57 17.06
C ASN A 76 2.33 -6.07 16.86
N MET A 77 3.18 -6.71 16.06
CA MET A 77 3.05 -8.12 15.72
C MET A 77 4.40 -8.84 15.78
N ILE A 78 4.35 -10.14 15.94
CA ILE A 78 5.52 -10.98 15.89
C ILE A 78 5.32 -12.12 14.89
N LYS A 79 6.37 -12.38 14.09
CA LYS A 79 6.43 -13.53 13.20
C LYS A 79 7.40 -14.54 13.80
N HIS A 80 6.95 -15.78 13.97
CA HIS A 80 7.72 -16.83 14.67
C HIS A 80 7.99 -18.08 13.82
N VAL A 81 8.02 -17.93 12.50
CA VAL A 81 8.38 -19.04 11.61
C VAL A 81 9.87 -19.28 11.66
N SER A 82 10.26 -20.52 11.94
CA SER A 82 11.68 -20.92 11.94
C SER A 82 12.37 -20.54 10.62
N GLY A 83 13.47 -19.79 10.76
CA GLY A 83 14.23 -19.24 9.63
C GLY A 83 13.67 -17.94 9.01
N ASN A 84 12.52 -17.49 9.48
CA ASN A 84 11.83 -16.28 8.98
C ASN A 84 11.25 -15.44 10.13
N GLU A 85 11.89 -15.51 11.29
CA GLU A 85 11.48 -14.76 12.46
C GLU A 85 11.60 -13.24 12.21
N SER A 86 10.80 -12.47 12.94
CA SER A 86 10.88 -11.01 12.92
C SER A 86 12.31 -10.56 13.20
N GLN A 87 12.96 -9.97 12.21
CA GLN A 87 14.37 -9.59 12.29
C GLN A 87 14.62 -8.52 13.36
N TRP A 88 13.66 -7.62 13.52
CA TRP A 88 13.73 -6.53 14.50
C TRP A 88 13.53 -7.05 15.93
N ALA A 89 12.49 -7.83 16.15
CA ALA A 89 12.20 -8.40 17.46
C ALA A 89 13.34 -9.30 18.00
N TYR A 90 14.02 -10.00 17.10
CA TYR A 90 15.14 -10.88 17.46
C TYR A 90 16.52 -10.27 17.22
N GLN A 91 16.59 -8.97 16.93
CA GLN A 91 17.85 -8.22 16.69
C GLN A 91 18.71 -8.83 15.58
N LYS A 92 18.10 -9.42 14.57
CA LYS A 92 18.76 -10.06 13.43
C LYS A 92 18.78 -9.19 12.17
N ALA A 93 18.25 -7.97 12.25
CA ALA A 93 18.20 -7.06 11.11
C ALA A 93 19.61 -6.73 10.62
N LYS A 94 19.83 -6.89 9.32
CA LYS A 94 21.08 -6.56 8.63
C LYS A 94 20.75 -5.78 7.36
N VAL A 95 21.61 -4.81 7.04
CA VAL A 95 21.53 -4.14 5.74
C VAL A 95 22.00 -5.12 4.67
N PRO A 96 21.16 -5.50 3.72
CA PRO A 96 21.56 -6.41 2.65
C PRO A 96 22.48 -5.71 1.64
N ALA A 97 23.36 -6.49 0.99
CA ALA A 97 24.22 -5.97 -0.09
C ALA A 97 23.41 -5.63 -1.38
N SER A 98 22.27 -6.29 -1.58
CA SER A 98 21.33 -6.06 -2.69
C SER A 98 19.90 -6.23 -2.21
N SER A 99 18.97 -5.60 -2.90
CA SER A 99 17.55 -5.68 -2.57
C SER A 99 16.69 -5.49 -3.82
N ASP A 100 15.73 -6.37 -4.05
CA ASP A 100 14.74 -6.24 -5.13
C ASP A 100 13.82 -5.03 -4.93
N SER A 101 13.77 -4.48 -3.70
CA SER A 101 13.02 -3.25 -3.42
C SER A 101 13.72 -1.98 -3.94
N TRP A 102 15.02 -2.06 -4.29
CA TRP A 102 15.74 -1.02 -5.02
C TRP A 102 15.38 -1.08 -6.50
N ASP A 103 14.18 -0.63 -6.81
CA ASP A 103 13.58 -0.77 -8.12
C ASP A 103 13.01 0.55 -8.61
N TYR A 104 13.45 0.98 -9.79
CA TYR A 104 13.06 2.22 -10.47
C TYR A 104 12.08 1.99 -11.63
N GLU A 105 11.60 0.77 -11.85
CA GLU A 105 10.70 0.45 -12.97
C GLU A 105 9.46 1.37 -12.98
N TYR A 106 8.79 1.50 -11.83
CA TYR A 106 7.61 2.37 -11.74
C TYR A 106 7.94 3.86 -11.94
N ILE A 107 9.09 4.31 -11.44
CA ILE A 107 9.55 5.69 -11.64
C ILE A 107 9.78 5.92 -13.13
N ARG A 108 10.47 5.00 -13.83
CA ARG A 108 10.67 5.07 -15.27
C ARG A 108 9.35 5.09 -16.05
N ARG A 109 8.39 4.24 -15.68
CA ARG A 109 7.05 4.22 -16.31
C ARG A 109 6.30 5.53 -16.11
N VAL A 110 6.36 6.11 -14.92
CA VAL A 110 5.75 7.42 -14.66
C VAL A 110 6.44 8.51 -15.45
N ASN A 111 7.77 8.54 -15.46
CA ASN A 111 8.53 9.54 -16.19
C ASN A 111 8.27 9.46 -17.70
N LEU A 112 8.15 8.26 -18.26
CA LEU A 112 7.77 8.07 -19.66
C LEU A 112 6.41 8.72 -19.98
N MET A 113 5.43 8.58 -19.09
CA MET A 113 4.14 9.27 -19.23
C MET A 113 4.30 10.78 -19.14
N LEU A 114 5.08 11.28 -18.18
CA LEU A 114 5.28 12.71 -17.95
C LEU A 114 6.02 13.40 -19.12
N ASP A 115 7.03 12.76 -19.68
CA ASP A 115 7.82 13.26 -20.80
C ASP A 115 6.99 13.44 -22.08
N ASN A 116 5.91 12.68 -22.21
CA ASN A 116 5.02 12.72 -23.38
C ASN A 116 3.79 13.62 -23.24
N ILE A 117 3.52 14.18 -22.04
CA ILE A 117 2.28 14.96 -21.79
C ILE A 117 2.17 16.16 -22.73
N ASP A 118 3.23 16.93 -22.88
CA ASP A 118 3.20 18.20 -23.61
C ASP A 118 3.01 18.03 -25.11
N GLN A 119 3.37 16.89 -25.65
CA GLN A 119 3.20 16.53 -27.07
C GLN A 119 1.80 15.97 -27.39
N SER A 120 0.97 15.72 -26.37
CA SER A 120 -0.39 15.18 -26.54
C SER A 120 -1.36 16.22 -27.10
N SER A 121 -2.47 15.74 -27.68
CA SER A 121 -3.56 16.58 -28.16
C SER A 121 -4.50 17.10 -27.06
N MET A 122 -4.17 16.84 -25.80
CA MET A 122 -4.96 17.27 -24.65
C MET A 122 -4.87 18.78 -24.46
N ASN A 123 -5.95 19.37 -23.92
CA ASN A 123 -5.92 20.75 -23.46
C ASN A 123 -5.12 20.90 -22.14
N ASP A 124 -4.85 22.14 -21.74
CA ASP A 124 -4.00 22.41 -20.58
C ASP A 124 -4.54 21.81 -19.26
N ALA A 125 -5.84 21.83 -19.07
CA ALA A 125 -6.48 21.28 -17.87
C ALA A 125 -6.37 19.74 -17.82
N GLU A 126 -6.49 19.09 -18.96
CA GLU A 126 -6.31 17.64 -19.10
C GLU A 126 -4.83 17.25 -18.89
N LYS A 127 -3.90 18.02 -19.47
CA LYS A 127 -2.46 17.85 -19.25
C LYS A 127 -2.10 18.01 -17.78
N ALA A 128 -2.62 19.04 -17.13
CA ALA A 128 -2.40 19.30 -15.70
C ALA A 128 -2.95 18.16 -14.83
N HIS A 129 -4.11 17.61 -15.16
CA HIS A 129 -4.67 16.46 -14.46
C HIS A 129 -3.76 15.23 -14.58
N TRP A 130 -3.37 14.82 -15.79
CA TRP A 130 -2.53 13.64 -15.97
C TRP A 130 -1.11 13.83 -15.45
N ARG A 131 -0.57 15.05 -15.49
CA ARG A 131 0.68 15.39 -14.81
C ARG A 131 0.56 15.19 -13.30
N SER A 132 -0.58 15.60 -12.73
CA SER A 132 -0.87 15.40 -11.31
C SER A 132 -0.95 13.92 -10.93
N VAL A 133 -1.58 13.09 -11.76
CA VAL A 133 -1.63 11.64 -11.57
C VAL A 133 -0.22 11.04 -11.64
N GLY A 134 0.60 11.45 -12.61
CA GLY A 134 1.99 11.01 -12.70
C GLY A 134 2.81 11.42 -11.48
N TYR A 135 2.70 12.67 -11.06
CA TYR A 135 3.40 13.17 -9.88
C TYR A 135 2.98 12.46 -8.59
N PHE A 136 1.70 12.12 -8.45
CA PHE A 136 1.22 11.31 -7.34
C PHE A 136 1.93 9.94 -7.29
N PHE A 137 1.96 9.21 -8.40
CA PHE A 137 2.58 7.89 -8.46
C PHE A 137 4.10 7.95 -8.27
N ARG A 138 4.77 8.96 -8.83
CA ARG A 138 6.20 9.19 -8.61
C ARG A 138 6.48 9.45 -7.13
N ALA A 139 5.75 10.37 -6.53
CA ALA A 139 5.86 10.68 -5.11
C ALA A 139 5.60 9.47 -4.21
N TYR A 140 4.57 8.68 -4.51
CA TYR A 140 4.26 7.45 -3.76
C TYR A 140 5.41 6.44 -3.81
N LYS A 141 5.96 6.17 -4.99
CA LYS A 141 7.07 5.22 -5.14
C LYS A 141 8.33 5.73 -4.45
N TYR A 142 8.67 7.01 -4.63
CA TYR A 142 9.81 7.61 -3.93
C TYR A 142 9.62 7.63 -2.41
N PHE A 143 8.44 7.90 -1.91
CA PHE A 143 8.16 7.81 -0.48
C PHE A 143 8.45 6.40 0.07
N LYS A 144 8.00 5.36 -0.62
CA LYS A 144 8.29 3.96 -0.23
C LYS A 144 9.80 3.68 -0.24
N MET A 145 10.52 4.13 -1.25
CA MET A 145 11.97 3.95 -1.32
C MET A 145 12.71 4.79 -0.28
N LEU A 146 12.30 6.04 -0.07
CA LEU A 146 12.87 6.94 0.95
C LEU A 146 12.74 6.34 2.36
N SER A 147 11.62 5.71 2.67
CA SER A 147 11.39 5.07 3.96
C SER A 147 12.31 3.88 4.22
N LEU A 148 12.81 3.23 3.16
CA LEU A 148 13.70 2.06 3.24
C LEU A 148 15.19 2.44 3.19
N TYR A 149 15.55 3.41 2.34
CA TYR A 149 16.94 3.64 1.95
C TYR A 149 17.48 5.01 2.33
N GLY A 150 16.63 5.97 2.68
CA GLY A 150 17.05 7.36 2.91
C GLY A 150 17.41 8.06 1.61
N ASP A 151 18.69 8.33 1.40
CA ASP A 151 19.19 8.98 0.19
C ASP A 151 18.95 8.14 -1.06
N LEU A 152 18.47 8.79 -2.15
CA LEU A 152 18.09 8.14 -3.41
C LEU A 152 18.46 9.02 -4.60
N PRO A 153 18.88 8.47 -5.74
CA PRO A 153 18.90 9.22 -6.99
C PRO A 153 17.51 9.73 -7.35
N TRP A 154 17.35 11.04 -7.52
CA TRP A 154 16.11 11.63 -7.98
C TRP A 154 16.10 11.75 -9.49
N VAL A 155 15.21 11.02 -10.16
CA VAL A 155 15.14 10.93 -11.62
C VAL A 155 13.80 11.49 -12.10
N GLU A 156 13.84 12.50 -12.97
CA GLU A 156 12.64 13.20 -13.46
C GLU A 156 12.22 12.82 -14.87
N HIS A 157 13.11 12.17 -15.63
CA HIS A 157 12.89 11.75 -17.00
C HIS A 157 13.06 10.23 -17.17
N ALA A 158 12.53 9.69 -18.24
CA ALA A 158 12.76 8.30 -18.62
C ALA A 158 14.19 8.14 -19.15
N LEU A 159 15.04 7.47 -18.38
CA LEU A 159 16.44 7.27 -18.75
C LEU A 159 16.58 6.20 -19.85
N SER A 160 17.52 6.44 -20.78
CA SER A 160 18.03 5.47 -21.76
C SER A 160 19.29 4.77 -21.22
N GLU A 161 19.77 3.76 -21.94
CA GLU A 161 21.00 3.05 -21.58
C GLU A 161 22.25 3.94 -21.58
N ASP A 162 22.22 5.03 -22.37
CA ASP A 162 23.31 6.00 -22.50
C ASP A 162 23.20 7.19 -21.53
N SER A 163 22.18 7.23 -20.68
CA SER A 163 21.97 8.34 -19.75
C SER A 163 23.02 8.34 -18.64
N GLU A 164 23.74 9.45 -18.50
CA GLU A 164 24.78 9.61 -17.46
C GLU A 164 24.20 9.53 -16.04
N GLU A 165 22.93 9.91 -15.87
CA GLU A 165 22.19 9.87 -14.61
C GLU A 165 22.06 8.47 -14.02
N LEU A 166 22.21 7.40 -14.83
CA LEU A 166 22.23 6.02 -14.34
C LEU A 166 23.37 5.77 -13.33
N TYR A 167 24.42 6.55 -13.40
CA TYR A 167 25.61 6.43 -12.56
C TYR A 167 25.72 7.57 -11.54
N SER A 168 24.68 8.40 -11.42
CA SER A 168 24.64 9.50 -10.48
C SER A 168 24.68 9.02 -9.01
N PRO A 169 25.34 9.76 -8.11
CA PRO A 169 25.28 9.48 -6.70
C PRO A 169 23.84 9.65 -6.19
N ARG A 170 23.58 9.17 -4.98
CA ARG A 170 22.30 9.41 -4.31
C ARG A 170 22.16 10.89 -3.95
N ASP A 171 21.01 11.45 -4.21
CA ASP A 171 20.63 12.74 -3.67
C ASP A 171 20.35 12.62 -2.18
N PRO A 172 20.69 13.66 -1.39
CA PRO A 172 20.38 13.70 0.03
C PRO A 172 18.89 13.54 0.31
N ARG A 173 18.54 12.87 1.42
CA ARG A 173 17.16 12.71 1.89
C ARG A 173 16.35 14.01 1.82
N ASP A 174 16.96 15.14 2.17
CA ASP A 174 16.31 16.46 2.17
C ASP A 174 15.83 16.86 0.78
N VAL A 175 16.62 16.61 -0.24
CA VAL A 175 16.29 16.89 -1.64
C VAL A 175 15.16 15.99 -2.09
N VAL A 176 15.28 14.68 -1.83
CA VAL A 176 14.26 13.69 -2.22
C VAL A 176 12.92 13.98 -1.53
N ALA A 177 12.95 14.25 -0.22
CA ALA A 177 11.74 14.56 0.54
C ALA A 177 11.05 15.84 0.06
N GLN A 178 11.83 16.90 -0.25
CA GLN A 178 11.30 18.13 -0.80
C GLN A 178 10.66 17.91 -2.18
N ASN A 179 11.30 17.14 -3.04
CA ASN A 179 10.79 16.83 -4.38
C ASN A 179 9.52 15.97 -4.32
N ILE A 180 9.43 15.03 -3.39
CA ILE A 180 8.18 14.29 -3.11
C ILE A 180 7.06 15.26 -2.77
N LEU A 181 7.30 16.17 -1.82
CA LEU A 181 6.31 17.15 -1.38
C LEU A 181 5.91 18.11 -2.50
N ASN A 182 6.87 18.59 -3.30
CA ASN A 182 6.61 19.46 -4.45
C ASN A 182 5.70 18.77 -5.49
N ASN A 183 5.97 17.51 -5.81
CA ASN A 183 5.12 16.71 -6.72
C ASN A 183 3.69 16.59 -6.17
N LEU A 184 3.55 16.31 -4.87
CA LEU A 184 2.23 16.16 -4.24
C LEU A 184 1.48 17.48 -4.17
N LYS A 185 2.14 18.61 -3.90
CA LYS A 185 1.51 19.93 -3.89
C LYS A 185 1.02 20.33 -5.28
N TYR A 186 1.83 20.12 -6.31
CA TYR A 186 1.37 20.32 -7.68
C TYR A 186 0.14 19.45 -7.97
N ALA A 187 0.19 18.17 -7.59
CA ALA A 187 -0.91 17.26 -7.82
C ALA A 187 -2.19 17.70 -7.08
N GLU A 188 -2.09 18.15 -5.84
CA GLU A 188 -3.23 18.65 -5.07
C GLU A 188 -3.90 19.85 -5.75
N GLU A 189 -3.10 20.79 -6.27
CA GLU A 189 -3.59 22.00 -6.90
C GLU A 189 -4.30 21.73 -8.23
N HIS A 190 -3.76 20.84 -9.07
CA HIS A 190 -4.14 20.72 -10.47
C HIS A 190 -4.96 19.46 -10.83
N ILE A 191 -5.04 18.48 -9.93
CA ILE A 191 -5.83 17.30 -10.19
C ILE A 191 -7.33 17.60 -10.18
N LYS A 192 -8.10 16.88 -11.01
CA LYS A 192 -9.56 16.92 -10.92
C LYS A 192 -10.02 16.57 -9.51
N VAL A 193 -10.98 17.32 -8.97
CA VAL A 193 -11.46 17.17 -7.58
C VAL A 193 -11.90 15.74 -7.30
N ASP A 194 -12.66 15.15 -8.22
CA ASP A 194 -13.21 13.80 -8.10
C ASP A 194 -12.47 12.77 -8.96
N GLY A 195 -11.30 13.13 -9.51
CA GLY A 195 -10.48 12.24 -10.34
C GLY A 195 -11.07 11.99 -11.72
N ASP A 196 -10.80 10.82 -12.28
CA ASP A 196 -11.26 10.40 -13.60
C ASP A 196 -12.29 9.26 -13.53
N GLY A 197 -13.05 9.24 -12.48
CA GLY A 197 -14.09 8.25 -12.21
C GLY A 197 -14.03 7.71 -10.79
N ASN A 198 -14.91 6.76 -10.50
CA ASN A 198 -14.95 6.15 -9.18
C ASN A 198 -13.67 5.41 -8.85
N ASN A 199 -13.25 5.44 -7.59
CA ASN A 199 -12.07 4.75 -7.07
C ASN A 199 -10.77 5.05 -7.84
N THR A 200 -10.59 6.31 -8.28
CA THR A 200 -9.38 6.79 -8.97
C THR A 200 -8.64 7.82 -8.14
N ILE A 201 -7.38 8.10 -8.52
CA ILE A 201 -6.61 9.16 -7.88
C ILE A 201 -7.34 10.49 -8.08
N ASN A 202 -7.68 11.12 -6.97
CA ASN A 202 -8.41 12.38 -6.88
C ASN A 202 -7.76 13.29 -5.83
N ARG A 203 -8.30 14.50 -5.65
CA ARG A 203 -7.69 15.47 -4.71
C ARG A 203 -7.61 14.94 -3.28
N ALA A 204 -8.63 14.25 -2.79
CA ALA A 204 -8.62 13.71 -1.43
C ALA A 204 -7.59 12.59 -1.26
N VAL A 205 -7.36 11.77 -2.30
CA VAL A 205 -6.29 10.75 -2.31
C VAL A 205 -4.92 11.41 -2.24
N VAL A 206 -4.70 12.49 -2.99
CA VAL A 206 -3.45 13.26 -2.95
C VAL A 206 -3.23 13.86 -1.56
N GLN A 207 -4.25 14.52 -0.99
CA GLN A 207 -4.21 15.09 0.36
C GLN A 207 -3.92 14.03 1.44
N SER A 208 -4.50 12.85 1.29
CA SER A 208 -4.23 11.72 2.18
C SER A 208 -2.77 11.25 2.11
N LEU A 209 -2.18 11.25 0.91
CA LEU A 209 -0.77 10.91 0.75
C LEU A 209 0.15 12.01 1.31
N ILE A 210 -0.21 13.30 1.12
CA ILE A 210 0.51 14.43 1.75
C ILE A 210 0.50 14.25 3.27
N SER A 211 -0.68 14.01 3.86
CA SER A 211 -0.81 13.80 5.30
C SER A 211 0.10 12.68 5.79
N ARG A 212 0.04 11.52 5.14
CA ARG A 212 0.84 10.33 5.52
C ARG A 212 2.33 10.54 5.34
N PHE A 213 2.75 11.07 4.20
CA PHE A 213 4.15 11.36 3.93
C PHE A 213 4.71 12.39 4.90
N CYS A 214 3.99 13.48 5.11
CA CYS A 214 4.43 14.55 5.99
C CYS A 214 4.44 14.14 7.47
N LEU A 215 3.54 13.25 7.90
CA LEU A 215 3.61 12.65 9.22
C LEU A 215 4.88 11.81 9.38
N PHE A 216 5.16 10.93 8.43
CA PHE A 216 6.35 10.09 8.43
C PHE A 216 7.62 10.92 8.44
N GLU A 217 7.77 11.84 7.49
CA GLU A 217 8.99 12.63 7.35
C GLU A 217 9.17 13.62 8.52
N GLY A 218 8.09 14.24 8.99
CA GLY A 218 8.12 15.15 10.13
C GLY A 218 8.49 14.46 11.43
N THR A 219 7.95 13.27 11.69
CA THR A 219 8.32 12.46 12.88
C THR A 219 9.73 11.92 12.75
N TRP A 220 10.11 11.41 11.58
CA TRP A 220 11.49 10.98 11.32
C TRP A 220 12.48 12.10 11.66
N ARG A 221 12.26 13.31 11.12
CA ARG A 221 13.12 14.48 11.39
C ARG A 221 13.14 14.84 12.85
N LYS A 222 12.00 14.85 13.51
CA LYS A 222 11.88 15.15 14.93
C LYS A 222 12.70 14.19 15.79
N TYR A 223 12.57 12.89 15.56
CA TYR A 223 13.23 11.88 16.39
C TYR A 223 14.73 11.69 16.05
N HIS A 224 15.15 12.11 14.85
CA HIS A 224 16.57 12.09 14.45
C HIS A 224 17.24 13.46 14.54
N ALA A 225 16.59 14.45 15.18
CA ALA A 225 17.10 15.81 15.35
C ALA A 225 17.51 16.50 14.03
N LEU A 226 16.76 16.22 12.95
CA LEU A 226 16.93 16.87 11.65
C LEU A 226 16.11 18.16 11.59
N GLN A 227 16.50 19.06 10.68
CA GLN A 227 15.81 20.32 10.48
C GLN A 227 14.44 20.14 9.81
N ASN A 228 13.60 21.19 9.87
CA ASN A 228 12.31 21.29 9.18
C ASN A 228 11.23 20.27 9.61
N ALA A 229 11.37 19.60 10.76
CA ALA A 229 10.36 18.70 11.28
C ALA A 229 8.98 19.35 11.40
N THR A 230 8.94 20.57 11.94
CA THR A 230 7.70 21.35 12.14
C THR A 230 6.99 21.63 10.82
N THR A 231 7.72 22.01 9.77
CA THR A 231 7.16 22.32 8.44
C THR A 231 6.38 21.12 7.87
N TYR A 232 6.94 19.91 7.98
CA TYR A 232 6.25 18.71 7.53
C TYR A 232 5.03 18.37 8.42
N LEU A 233 5.14 18.54 9.74
CA LEU A 233 4.01 18.27 10.65
C LEU A 233 2.86 19.27 10.49
N GLU A 234 3.15 20.54 10.21
CA GLU A 234 2.15 21.54 9.87
C GLU A 234 1.44 21.19 8.56
N GLU A 235 2.18 20.79 7.54
CA GLU A 235 1.61 20.37 6.26
C GLU A 235 0.77 19.08 6.40
N CYS A 236 1.21 18.13 7.22
CA CYS A 236 0.41 16.97 7.61
C CYS A 236 -0.94 17.41 8.22
N THR A 237 -0.89 18.34 9.15
CA THR A 237 -2.11 18.85 9.83
C THR A 237 -3.03 19.55 8.84
N ARG A 238 -2.50 20.38 7.93
CA ARG A 238 -3.26 21.08 6.89
C ARG A 238 -3.98 20.06 5.99
N ALA A 239 -3.23 19.13 5.40
CA ALA A 239 -3.78 18.16 4.48
C ALA A 239 -4.81 17.24 5.14
N SER A 240 -4.57 16.83 6.40
CA SER A 240 -5.53 16.05 7.17
C SER A 240 -6.85 16.79 7.39
N LYS A 241 -6.81 18.08 7.68
CA LYS A 241 -8.02 18.90 7.84
C LYS A 241 -8.84 18.98 6.56
N GLU A 242 -8.19 19.11 5.40
CA GLU A 242 -8.89 19.11 4.11
C GLU A 242 -9.62 17.78 3.86
N VAL A 243 -8.96 16.64 4.14
CA VAL A 243 -9.60 15.33 4.05
C VAL A 243 -10.79 15.22 5.02
N MET A 244 -10.62 15.64 6.27
CA MET A 244 -11.68 15.61 7.30
C MET A 244 -12.86 16.50 6.93
N ASN A 245 -12.63 17.64 6.27
CA ASN A 245 -13.68 18.53 5.80
C ASN A 245 -14.55 17.88 4.70
N LYS A 246 -13.94 17.03 3.87
CA LYS A 246 -14.65 16.29 2.81
C LYS A 246 -15.34 15.03 3.36
N TYR A 247 -14.67 14.30 4.24
CA TYR A 247 -15.15 13.04 4.81
C TYR A 247 -15.54 13.22 6.29
N THR A 248 -16.67 13.87 6.51
CA THR A 248 -17.15 14.23 7.85
C THR A 248 -17.78 13.08 8.62
N THR A 249 -18.17 12.02 7.91
CA THR A 249 -18.85 10.85 8.49
C THR A 249 -18.02 9.60 8.25
N LEU A 250 -17.71 8.89 9.31
CA LEU A 250 -17.08 7.57 9.25
C LEU A 250 -18.15 6.48 9.24
N HIS A 251 -17.80 5.32 8.72
CA HIS A 251 -18.67 4.14 8.79
C HIS A 251 -18.90 3.76 10.26
N PRO A 252 -20.16 3.60 10.72
CA PRO A 252 -20.46 3.40 12.13
C PRO A 252 -20.08 2.01 12.65
N ASN A 253 -19.95 1.02 11.75
CA ASN A 253 -19.63 -0.36 12.12
C ASN A 253 -18.19 -0.69 11.69
N TYR A 254 -17.32 -0.80 12.69
CA TYR A 254 -15.91 -1.12 12.45
C TYR A 254 -15.72 -2.50 11.80
N GLU A 255 -16.54 -3.49 12.15
CA GLU A 255 -16.45 -4.81 11.56
C GLU A 255 -16.80 -4.79 10.07
N GLU A 256 -17.90 -4.16 9.70
CA GLU A 256 -18.30 -4.01 8.30
C GLU A 256 -17.26 -3.25 7.47
N LEU A 257 -16.65 -2.20 8.05
CA LEU A 257 -15.61 -1.43 7.38
C LEU A 257 -14.45 -2.29 6.88
N PHE A 258 -14.06 -3.31 7.66
CA PHE A 258 -12.92 -4.17 7.34
C PHE A 258 -13.31 -5.55 6.79
N ASN A 259 -14.60 -5.87 6.74
CA ASN A 259 -15.10 -7.20 6.36
C ASN A 259 -16.14 -7.15 5.24
N SER A 260 -16.35 -6.02 4.61
CA SER A 260 -17.29 -5.88 3.50
C SER A 260 -16.78 -6.59 2.25
N GLU A 261 -17.68 -7.20 1.50
CA GLU A 261 -17.37 -7.76 0.19
C GLU A 261 -17.13 -6.68 -0.86
N SER A 262 -17.67 -5.49 -0.66
CA SER A 262 -17.41 -4.28 -1.46
C SER A 262 -17.17 -3.09 -0.55
N LEU A 263 -16.22 -2.24 -0.93
CA LEU A 263 -15.94 -0.97 -0.26
C LEU A 263 -16.51 0.23 -1.03
N ASP A 264 -17.20 -0.03 -2.16
CA ASP A 264 -17.84 1.01 -2.94
C ASP A 264 -18.96 1.69 -2.13
N GLY A 265 -18.93 3.02 -2.09
CA GLY A 265 -19.91 3.81 -1.36
C GLY A 265 -19.82 3.75 0.17
N ILE A 266 -18.84 3.05 0.75
CA ILE A 266 -18.66 3.01 2.20
C ILE A 266 -18.07 4.34 2.69
N ASN A 267 -18.74 4.97 3.64
CA ASN A 267 -18.29 6.23 4.25
C ASN A 267 -16.92 6.07 4.91
N GLY A 268 -16.02 7.02 4.62
CA GLY A 268 -14.66 7.02 5.15
C GLY A 268 -13.65 6.23 4.33
N ILE A 269 -14.07 5.54 3.27
CA ILE A 269 -13.18 4.93 2.28
C ILE A 269 -12.87 5.96 1.18
N ILE A 270 -11.60 6.24 0.96
CA ILE A 270 -11.13 7.26 0.00
C ILE A 270 -10.64 6.62 -1.28
N LEU A 271 -9.87 5.54 -1.15
CA LEU A 271 -9.35 4.73 -2.24
C LEU A 271 -9.19 3.29 -1.74
N TYR A 272 -9.51 2.32 -2.57
CA TYR A 272 -9.40 0.90 -2.19
C TYR A 272 -8.95 0.04 -3.36
N LYS A 273 -8.37 -1.10 -3.05
CA LYS A 273 -8.08 -2.13 -4.05
C LYS A 273 -9.22 -3.13 -4.08
N GLU A 274 -9.84 -3.27 -5.22
CA GLU A 274 -10.94 -4.19 -5.43
C GLU A 274 -10.42 -5.61 -5.66
N TYR A 275 -11.05 -6.57 -5.00
CA TYR A 275 -10.84 -8.00 -5.22
C TYR A 275 -12.16 -8.63 -5.68
N ALA A 276 -12.09 -9.45 -6.70
CA ALA A 276 -13.25 -10.11 -7.28
C ALA A 276 -12.99 -11.60 -7.51
N THR A 277 -13.98 -12.43 -7.21
CA THR A 277 -13.91 -13.87 -7.44
C THR A 277 -13.55 -14.17 -8.89
N SER A 278 -12.63 -15.08 -9.11
CA SER A 278 -12.16 -15.53 -10.42
C SER A 278 -11.34 -14.50 -11.23
N GLN A 279 -11.15 -13.29 -10.72
CA GLN A 279 -10.32 -12.27 -11.35
C GLN A 279 -9.07 -11.96 -10.53
N LEU A 280 -9.24 -11.39 -9.35
CA LEU A 280 -8.17 -11.06 -8.43
C LEU A 280 -8.60 -11.46 -7.02
N CYS A 281 -8.01 -12.49 -6.48
CA CYS A 281 -8.23 -12.95 -5.11
C CYS A 281 -7.01 -12.63 -4.24
N HIS A 282 -7.15 -12.74 -2.93
CA HIS A 282 -6.05 -12.59 -1.98
C HIS A 282 -5.95 -13.78 -1.02
N GLY A 283 -4.76 -14.00 -0.47
CA GLY A 283 -4.49 -15.10 0.46
C GLY A 283 -4.83 -14.82 1.93
N LEU A 284 -5.28 -13.60 2.27
CA LEU A 284 -5.48 -13.18 3.65
C LEU A 284 -6.48 -14.05 4.41
N THR A 285 -7.61 -14.39 3.80
CA THR A 285 -8.64 -15.24 4.41
C THR A 285 -8.12 -16.63 4.77
N ARG A 286 -7.25 -17.18 3.96
CA ARG A 286 -6.61 -18.46 4.27
C ARG A 286 -5.66 -18.30 5.45
N MET A 287 -4.79 -17.29 5.41
CA MET A 287 -3.78 -17.05 6.43
C MET A 287 -4.39 -16.88 7.82
N VAL A 288 -5.46 -16.08 7.93
CA VAL A 288 -6.11 -15.80 9.22
C VAL A 288 -7.08 -16.90 9.69
N ARG A 289 -7.43 -17.85 8.82
CA ARG A 289 -8.37 -18.95 9.12
C ARG A 289 -7.71 -20.23 9.58
N THR A 290 -6.47 -20.45 9.20
CA THR A 290 -5.82 -21.76 9.38
C THR A 290 -4.77 -21.68 10.48
N GLY A 291 -4.42 -22.83 11.06
CA GLY A 291 -3.29 -22.97 11.97
C GLY A 291 -1.92 -22.67 11.33
N GLU A 292 -1.91 -22.31 10.04
CA GLU A 292 -0.74 -21.84 9.31
C GLU A 292 -0.40 -20.36 9.64
N SER A 293 -1.27 -19.64 10.36
CA SER A 293 -0.97 -18.29 10.81
C SER A 293 0.24 -18.31 11.73
N GLN A 294 1.28 -17.63 11.31
CA GLN A 294 2.56 -17.56 12.00
C GLN A 294 2.87 -16.16 12.49
N ILE A 295 1.85 -15.29 12.44
CA ILE A 295 1.93 -13.88 12.83
C ILE A 295 0.89 -13.64 13.91
N GLU A 296 1.33 -13.11 15.03
CA GLU A 296 0.51 -12.90 16.21
C GLU A 296 0.66 -11.46 16.72
N ALA A 297 -0.42 -10.91 17.27
CA ALA A 297 -0.36 -9.62 17.93
C ALA A 297 0.47 -9.73 19.21
N THR A 298 1.29 -8.74 19.47
CA THR A 298 2.04 -8.66 20.73
C THR A 298 1.12 -8.26 21.89
N LYS A 299 1.59 -8.50 23.11
CA LYS A 299 0.89 -7.98 24.30
C LYS A 299 0.78 -6.46 24.26
N ASP A 300 1.83 -5.78 23.84
CA ASP A 300 1.86 -4.32 23.75
C ASP A 300 0.81 -3.80 22.75
N ALA A 301 0.62 -4.47 21.61
CA ALA A 301 -0.45 -4.13 20.69
C ALA A 301 -1.83 -4.27 21.32
N VAL A 302 -2.08 -5.36 22.06
CA VAL A 302 -3.35 -5.57 22.78
C VAL A 302 -3.52 -4.53 23.88
N ASP A 303 -2.47 -4.24 24.63
CA ASP A 303 -2.50 -3.27 25.72
C ASP A 303 -2.71 -1.82 25.24
N SER A 304 -2.32 -1.52 24.00
CA SER A 304 -2.48 -0.19 23.38
C SER A 304 -3.96 0.21 23.17
N TYR A 305 -4.86 -0.77 23.06
CA TYR A 305 -6.29 -0.47 23.01
C TYR A 305 -6.79 0.11 24.33
N LEU A 306 -7.68 1.08 24.28
CA LEU A 306 -8.28 1.67 25.46
C LEU A 306 -9.25 0.69 26.16
N CYS A 307 -9.59 0.99 27.38
CA CYS A 307 -10.71 0.35 28.06
C CYS A 307 -12.04 1.01 27.67
N SER A 308 -13.15 0.38 28.01
CA SER A 308 -14.52 0.86 27.73
C SER A 308 -14.83 2.23 28.33
N ASP A 309 -14.09 2.63 29.36
CA ASP A 309 -14.15 3.95 29.98
C ASP A 309 -13.32 5.03 29.26
N GLY A 310 -12.70 4.67 28.10
CA GLY A 310 -11.90 5.57 27.29
C GLY A 310 -10.48 5.81 27.81
N HIS A 311 -10.05 5.10 28.87
CA HIS A 311 -8.71 5.26 29.43
C HIS A 311 -7.75 4.14 29.00
N PRO A 312 -6.45 4.41 28.91
CA PRO A 312 -5.43 3.37 28.81
C PRO A 312 -5.50 2.40 30.00
N ILE A 313 -5.08 1.15 29.79
CA ILE A 313 -5.13 0.10 30.84
C ILE A 313 -4.51 0.52 32.17
N LYS A 314 -3.44 1.34 32.14
CA LYS A 314 -2.75 1.83 33.34
C LYS A 314 -3.61 2.77 34.19
N ASN A 315 -4.57 3.46 33.57
CA ASN A 315 -5.39 4.51 34.22
C ASN A 315 -6.86 4.13 34.29
N SER A 316 -7.24 2.96 33.75
CA SER A 316 -8.63 2.50 33.77
C SER A 316 -8.98 1.81 35.07
N SER A 317 -10.12 2.17 35.62
CA SER A 317 -10.72 1.48 36.80
C SER A 317 -11.46 0.19 36.43
N THR A 318 -11.72 -0.02 35.12
CA THR A 318 -12.48 -1.16 34.61
C THR A 318 -11.60 -2.28 34.09
N TYR A 319 -10.28 -2.08 34.01
CA TYR A 319 -9.35 -3.09 33.55
C TYR A 319 -9.23 -4.26 34.51
N GLY A 320 -9.47 -5.48 34.03
CA GLY A 320 -9.48 -6.70 34.85
C GLY A 320 -8.09 -7.21 35.26
N GLY A 321 -7.03 -6.62 34.78
CA GLY A 321 -5.62 -6.99 35.08
C GLY A 321 -5.07 -8.09 34.20
N ASP A 322 -3.77 -8.41 34.43
CA ASP A 322 -2.97 -9.30 33.57
C ASP A 322 -2.88 -10.76 34.08
N LYS A 323 -3.48 -11.05 35.22
CA LYS A 323 -3.38 -12.38 35.87
C LYS A 323 -4.14 -13.46 35.09
N ASP A 324 -5.20 -13.06 34.41
CA ASP A 324 -6.07 -13.93 33.66
C ASP A 324 -6.25 -13.36 32.25
N VAL A 325 -6.02 -14.20 31.27
CA VAL A 325 -6.18 -13.85 29.86
C VAL A 325 -7.63 -13.45 29.53
N TYR A 326 -8.61 -14.03 30.21
CA TYR A 326 -10.01 -13.63 30.04
C TYR A 326 -10.25 -12.20 30.53
N ALA A 327 -9.66 -11.85 31.69
CA ALA A 327 -9.77 -10.53 32.27
C ALA A 327 -9.13 -9.45 31.41
N GLN A 328 -8.01 -9.74 30.74
CA GLN A 328 -7.33 -8.81 29.84
C GLN A 328 -8.21 -8.31 28.70
N PHE A 329 -9.15 -9.13 28.23
CA PHE A 329 -10.05 -8.80 27.13
C PHE A 329 -11.40 -8.23 27.62
N ARG A 330 -11.66 -8.13 28.92
CA ARG A 330 -12.90 -7.55 29.42
C ARG A 330 -12.81 -6.03 29.50
N ASN A 331 -13.97 -5.39 29.28
CA ASN A 331 -14.12 -3.94 29.40
C ASN A 331 -13.10 -3.16 28.50
N ARG A 332 -12.84 -3.67 27.30
CA ARG A 332 -11.90 -3.05 26.34
C ARG A 332 -12.68 -2.37 25.21
N ASP A 333 -11.97 -1.55 24.48
CA ASP A 333 -12.44 -0.95 23.23
C ASP A 333 -13.00 -2.04 22.29
N TYR A 334 -14.17 -1.77 21.74
CA TYR A 334 -14.85 -2.70 20.83
C TYR A 334 -13.98 -3.13 19.64
N ARG A 335 -13.12 -2.26 19.13
CA ARG A 335 -12.21 -2.55 18.03
C ARG A 335 -11.23 -3.67 18.35
N LEU A 336 -10.83 -3.83 19.62
CA LEU A 336 -9.97 -4.95 20.03
C LEU A 336 -10.62 -6.30 19.68
N TYR A 337 -11.91 -6.44 19.94
CA TYR A 337 -12.64 -7.69 19.71
C TYR A 337 -12.80 -8.05 18.24
N HIS A 338 -12.71 -7.05 17.35
CA HIS A 338 -12.74 -7.24 15.91
C HIS A 338 -11.37 -7.40 15.29
N THR A 339 -10.31 -7.10 16.02
CA THR A 339 -8.93 -7.24 15.53
C THR A 339 -8.27 -8.50 16.06
N VAL A 340 -8.43 -8.79 17.34
CA VAL A 340 -7.82 -9.94 18.02
C VAL A 340 -8.92 -10.85 18.56
N CYS A 341 -8.80 -12.15 18.32
CA CYS A 341 -9.75 -13.14 18.82
C CYS A 341 -9.62 -13.29 20.34
N PRO A 342 -10.61 -12.89 21.13
CA PRO A 342 -10.55 -13.08 22.56
C PRO A 342 -10.72 -14.56 22.93
N PRO A 343 -10.19 -15.00 24.07
CA PRO A 343 -10.17 -16.41 24.48
C PRO A 343 -11.56 -17.00 24.80
N TYR A 344 -12.58 -16.16 24.89
CA TYR A 344 -13.96 -16.53 25.14
C TYR A 344 -14.88 -16.40 23.92
N MET A 345 -14.30 -16.23 22.74
CA MET A 345 -15.08 -16.23 21.51
C MET A 345 -15.51 -17.65 21.18
N VAL A 346 -16.79 -17.82 20.89
CA VAL A 346 -17.39 -19.09 20.48
C VAL A 346 -17.75 -19.02 19.01
N SER A 347 -17.43 -20.08 18.28
CA SER A 347 -17.93 -20.29 16.91
C SER A 347 -19.17 -21.17 16.97
N LEU A 348 -20.25 -20.72 16.38
CA LEU A 348 -21.39 -21.56 16.07
C LEU A 348 -21.11 -22.21 14.72
N ALA A 349 -20.26 -23.24 14.69
CA ALA A 349 -19.84 -23.81 13.45
C ALA A 349 -20.63 -25.05 13.08
N SER A 350 -21.26 -25.01 11.91
CA SER A 350 -21.21 -26.17 11.04
C SER A 350 -20.06 -25.99 10.04
N ALA A 351 -19.57 -27.04 9.41
CA ALA A 351 -18.48 -26.98 8.45
C ALA A 351 -18.70 -25.98 7.28
N SER A 352 -19.90 -25.47 7.08
CA SER A 352 -20.30 -24.56 6.01
C SER A 352 -20.60 -23.14 6.46
N THR A 353 -20.90 -22.89 7.73
CA THR A 353 -21.29 -21.58 8.24
C THR A 353 -20.75 -21.39 9.64
N THR A 354 -19.59 -20.79 9.75
CA THR A 354 -18.99 -20.47 11.03
C THR A 354 -19.42 -19.06 11.41
N GLN A 355 -20.30 -18.93 12.39
CA GLN A 355 -20.61 -17.65 13.02
C GLN A 355 -19.84 -17.55 14.32
N TRP A 356 -19.13 -16.46 14.50
CA TRP A 356 -18.45 -16.17 15.75
C TRP A 356 -19.43 -15.51 16.73
N LYS A 357 -19.58 -16.10 17.89
CA LYS A 357 -20.42 -15.58 18.96
C LYS A 357 -19.55 -15.34 20.18
N PHE A 358 -19.64 -14.14 20.73
CA PHE A 358 -19.06 -13.86 22.03
C PHE A 358 -19.95 -14.42 23.13
N THR A 359 -19.36 -15.08 24.11
CA THR A 359 -20.08 -15.55 25.31
C THR A 359 -19.25 -15.30 26.54
N ASP A 360 -19.96 -14.93 27.61
CA ASP A 360 -19.41 -14.83 28.95
C ASP A 360 -19.57 -16.13 29.74
N ASN A 361 -20.27 -17.10 29.17
CA ASN A 361 -20.54 -18.37 29.83
C ASN A 361 -19.41 -19.38 29.60
N PRO A 362 -18.63 -19.76 30.61
CA PRO A 362 -17.58 -20.75 30.47
C PRO A 362 -18.05 -22.13 30.01
N SER A 363 -19.34 -22.46 30.15
CA SER A 363 -19.91 -23.74 29.74
C SER A 363 -20.24 -23.79 28.23
N GLU A 364 -20.27 -22.64 27.53
CA GLU A 364 -20.43 -22.57 26.07
C GLU A 364 -19.10 -22.75 25.34
N ARG A 365 -18.17 -23.46 25.94
CA ARG A 365 -16.77 -23.58 25.49
C ARG A 365 -16.54 -24.63 24.41
N GLU A 366 -17.55 -25.19 23.78
CA GLU A 366 -17.36 -26.16 22.67
C GLU A 366 -16.42 -25.63 21.58
N TYR A 367 -16.35 -24.34 21.44
CA TYR A 367 -15.49 -23.70 20.47
C TYR A 367 -14.02 -23.56 20.89
N ILE A 368 -13.78 -23.41 22.17
CA ILE A 368 -12.41 -23.34 22.69
C ILE A 368 -11.64 -24.62 22.34
N ASP A 369 -12.30 -25.75 22.20
CA ASP A 369 -11.65 -26.99 21.81
C ASP A 369 -11.30 -27.05 20.31
N LEU A 370 -12.09 -26.43 19.44
CA LEU A 370 -11.73 -26.32 18.01
C LEU A 370 -10.64 -25.25 17.77
N MET A 371 -10.73 -24.12 18.42
CA MET A 371 -9.66 -23.12 18.46
C MET A 371 -8.50 -23.58 19.34
N ALA A 372 -8.73 -24.35 20.38
CA ALA A 372 -7.67 -24.91 21.21
C ALA A 372 -6.87 -25.98 20.48
N THR A 373 -7.35 -26.56 19.40
CA THR A 373 -6.51 -27.41 18.53
C THR A 373 -5.60 -26.54 17.66
N ILE A 374 -6.09 -25.40 17.20
CA ILE A 374 -5.32 -24.41 16.45
C ILE A 374 -4.48 -23.55 17.41
N SER A 375 -5.02 -23.16 18.54
CA SER A 375 -4.37 -22.30 19.51
C SER A 375 -3.66 -23.07 20.64
N LYS A 376 -3.89 -24.36 20.84
CA LYS A 376 -3.10 -25.15 21.79
C LYS A 376 -1.64 -25.21 21.39
N GLU A 377 -1.33 -25.36 20.13
CA GLU A 377 0.05 -25.26 19.68
C GLU A 377 0.59 -23.84 19.80
N THR A 378 -0.19 -22.83 19.47
CA THR A 378 0.18 -21.45 19.55
C THR A 378 0.17 -20.94 20.98
N TYR A 379 -0.86 -21.27 21.76
CA TYR A 379 -1.01 -20.89 23.16
C TYR A 379 -0.03 -21.61 24.09
N HIS A 380 0.35 -22.86 23.83
CA HIS A 380 1.36 -23.58 24.59
C HIS A 380 2.82 -23.20 24.25
N ARG A 381 3.05 -22.59 23.09
CA ARG A 381 4.37 -22.04 22.77
C ARG A 381 4.62 -20.68 23.42
N LEU A 382 3.58 -19.98 23.83
CA LEU A 382 3.64 -18.63 24.37
C LEU A 382 4.09 -18.49 25.85
N PRO A 383 3.84 -19.46 26.75
CA PRO A 383 4.28 -19.36 28.15
C PRO A 383 5.79 -19.36 28.34
N THR A 384 6.54 -19.80 27.34
CA THR A 384 8.00 -19.92 27.41
C THR A 384 8.74 -18.76 26.73
N SER A 385 8.03 -17.89 26.00
CA SER A 385 8.60 -16.69 25.42
C SER A 385 8.20 -15.46 26.26
N ASN A 386 9.07 -14.48 26.36
CA ASN A 386 8.78 -13.20 26.99
C ASN A 386 7.70 -12.39 26.25
N PHE A 387 7.20 -12.93 25.14
CA PHE A 387 6.18 -12.34 24.30
C PHE A 387 4.92 -13.20 24.37
N LYS A 388 3.85 -12.64 24.92
CA LYS A 388 2.50 -13.21 24.81
C LYS A 388 1.90 -12.74 23.49
N GLY A 389 1.90 -13.61 22.48
CA GLY A 389 1.20 -13.35 21.23
C GLY A 389 -0.28 -13.70 21.33
N PHE A 390 -1.09 -13.00 20.59
CA PHE A 390 -2.53 -13.26 20.45
C PHE A 390 -2.84 -13.53 18.98
N ILE A 391 -3.72 -14.51 18.74
CA ILE A 391 -4.14 -14.83 17.39
C ILE A 391 -5.00 -13.67 16.88
N THR A 392 -4.62 -13.12 15.74
CA THR A 392 -5.46 -12.15 15.06
C THR A 392 -6.76 -12.80 14.64
N LYS A 393 -7.87 -12.10 14.85
CA LYS A 393 -9.19 -12.59 14.46
C LYS A 393 -9.23 -12.75 12.93
N GLY A 394 -9.18 -13.99 12.47
CA GLY A 394 -9.52 -14.33 11.10
C GLY A 394 -11.01 -14.30 10.91
N GLN A 395 -11.47 -13.64 9.87
CA GLN A 395 -12.89 -13.64 9.53
C GLN A 395 -13.20 -14.90 8.72
N PRO A 396 -13.96 -15.88 9.27
CA PRO A 396 -14.12 -17.18 8.65
C PRO A 396 -15.05 -17.18 7.43
N HIS A 397 -15.76 -16.09 7.18
CA HIS A 397 -16.86 -16.05 6.22
C HIS A 397 -16.50 -15.42 4.88
N PHE A 398 -15.31 -14.87 4.73
CA PHE A 398 -15.03 -14.03 3.59
C PHE A 398 -14.40 -14.79 2.45
N LYS A 399 -15.22 -15.11 1.46
CA LYS A 399 -14.72 -15.67 0.20
C LYS A 399 -13.88 -14.66 -0.57
N ASN A 400 -14.21 -13.38 -0.48
CA ASN A 400 -13.52 -12.29 -1.18
C ASN A 400 -13.71 -10.97 -0.43
N VAL A 401 -13.00 -10.79 0.65
CA VAL A 401 -13.06 -9.52 1.37
C VAL A 401 -12.18 -8.51 0.67
N ASN A 402 -12.78 -7.43 0.24
CA ASN A 402 -12.06 -6.23 -0.14
C ASN A 402 -11.55 -5.55 1.13
N TRP A 403 -10.33 -5.87 1.50
CA TRP A 403 -9.69 -5.12 2.55
C TRP A 403 -9.29 -3.77 1.98
N GLY A 404 -10.06 -2.76 2.36
CA GLY A 404 -9.60 -1.40 2.15
C GLY A 404 -8.28 -1.26 2.86
N GLN A 405 -7.23 -0.93 2.11
CA GLN A 405 -6.13 -0.24 2.75
C GLN A 405 -6.73 1.11 3.13
N GLY A 406 -7.26 1.20 4.36
CA GLY A 406 -7.74 2.46 4.90
C GLY A 406 -6.59 3.46 4.84
N TRP A 407 -6.78 4.43 3.99
CA TRP A 407 -5.95 5.62 3.91
C TRP A 407 -6.38 6.59 4.97
#